data_fbbd5ef58037ef7f51ca339ab509bebc
#
_entry.id   fbbd5ef58037ef7f51ca339ab509bebc
#
_cell.length_a   1.000
_cell.length_b   1.000
_cell.length_c   1.000
_cell.angle_alpha   90.00
_cell.angle_beta   90.00
_cell.angle_gamma   90.00
#
_symmetry.space_group_name_H-M   'P 1'
#
loop_
_entity.id
_entity.type
_entity.pdbx_description
1 polymer ?
#
loop_
_entity_poly.entity_id
_entity_poly.type
_entity_poly.pdbx_seq_one_letter_code
_entity_poly.pdbx_strand_id
1 'polypeptide(L)'
;MNKLLDNKTTLNWLYLDLNSYFASVEQQLQPKLQNKPVAIVPTMTDATCAIAASYEAKSYGVKTGTMIYKAKKLCPKLICVQANHENYVMYHHKILAEIDKHIPIEIISSIDEVACKLIGSQKNESKARKIARNIKIGIYKNIGE
;
A
#
# COMPACT_ATOMS: atom_id res chain seq x y z
N MET A 1 9.14 -21.47 42.97
CA MET A 1 8.05 -20.67 42.38
C MET A 1 8.59 -19.91 41.18
N ASN A 2 8.50 -20.51 40.02
CA ASN A 2 8.92 -19.83 38.76
C ASN A 2 7.79 -18.91 38.32
N LYS A 3 7.98 -17.59 38.54
CA LYS A 3 7.24 -16.58 37.80
C LYS A 3 7.76 -16.64 36.36
N LEU A 4 7.06 -17.37 35.53
CA LEU A 4 7.09 -17.16 34.10
C LEU A 4 6.64 -15.71 33.88
N LEU A 5 7.60 -14.83 33.64
CA LEU A 5 7.36 -13.48 33.11
C LEU A 5 6.68 -13.68 31.76
N ASP A 6 5.37 -13.57 31.75
CA ASP A 6 4.56 -13.40 30.55
C ASP A 6 5.04 -12.10 29.92
N ASN A 7 6.02 -12.18 29.04
CA ASN A 7 6.45 -11.06 28.20
C ASN A 7 5.33 -10.78 27.20
N LYS A 8 4.21 -10.27 27.67
CA LYS A 8 3.16 -9.72 26.82
C LYS A 8 3.74 -8.50 26.17
N THR A 9 4.20 -8.67 24.94
CA THR A 9 4.63 -7.56 24.10
C THR A 9 3.48 -6.57 23.98
N THR A 10 3.65 -5.38 24.57
CA THR A 10 2.65 -4.31 24.51
C THR A 10 2.91 -3.48 23.27
N LEU A 11 1.97 -3.48 22.34
CA LEU A 11 2.03 -2.67 21.12
C LEU A 11 1.44 -1.29 21.37
N ASN A 12 2.07 -0.26 20.82
CA ASN A 12 1.61 1.12 20.97
C ASN A 12 1.04 1.71 19.68
N TRP A 13 1.46 1.21 18.53
CA TRP A 13 1.12 1.74 17.22
C TRP A 13 0.76 0.65 16.24
N LEU A 14 -0.20 0.94 15.39
CA LEU A 14 -0.52 0.18 14.19
C LEU A 14 -0.16 1.05 12.99
N TYR A 15 0.88 0.66 12.24
CA TYR A 15 1.26 1.28 11.00
C TYR A 15 0.64 0.55 9.81
N LEU A 16 0.10 1.31 8.89
CA LEU A 16 -0.48 0.85 7.64
C LEU A 16 0.28 1.50 6.49
N ASP A 17 0.80 0.66 5.62
CA ASP A 17 1.52 1.04 4.40
C ASP A 17 0.88 0.31 3.22
N LEU A 18 0.44 1.06 2.22
CA LEU A 18 -0.21 0.55 1.02
C LEU A 18 0.84 0.31 -0.07
N ASN A 19 1.34 -0.90 -0.12
CA ASN A 19 2.38 -1.29 -1.05
C ASN A 19 1.99 -1.08 -2.52
N SER A 20 2.94 -0.60 -3.33
CA SER A 20 2.71 -0.35 -4.76
C SER A 20 1.48 0.52 -5.05
N TYR A 21 1.20 1.47 -4.18
CA TYR A 21 -0.08 2.18 -4.10
C TYR A 21 -0.55 2.74 -5.45
N PHE A 22 0.25 3.55 -6.13
CA PHE A 22 -0.16 4.16 -7.40
C PHE A 22 -0.43 3.11 -8.48
N ALA A 23 0.42 2.09 -8.56
CA ALA A 23 0.24 1.01 -9.52
C ALA A 23 -1.02 0.18 -9.21
N SER A 24 -1.29 -0.08 -7.93
CA SER A 24 -2.50 -0.79 -7.50
C SER A 24 -3.77 0.00 -7.80
N VAL A 25 -3.76 1.31 -7.62
CA VAL A 25 -4.88 2.19 -7.99
C VAL A 25 -5.15 2.12 -9.49
N GLU A 26 -4.10 2.20 -10.32
CA GLU A 26 -4.27 2.10 -11.78
C GLU A 26 -4.77 0.72 -12.22
N GLN A 27 -4.29 -0.36 -11.60
CA GLN A 27 -4.79 -1.71 -11.86
C GLN A 27 -6.25 -1.87 -11.44
N GLN A 28 -6.67 -1.21 -10.37
CA GLN A 28 -8.06 -1.22 -9.91
C GLN A 28 -8.97 -0.44 -10.88
N LEU A 29 -8.52 0.70 -11.37
CA LEU A 29 -9.27 1.53 -12.31
C LEU A 29 -9.33 0.94 -13.73
N GLN A 30 -8.30 0.23 -14.12
CA GLN A 30 -8.15 -0.34 -15.47
C GLN A 30 -7.95 -1.86 -15.40
N PRO A 31 -9.04 -2.65 -15.46
CA PRO A 31 -8.97 -4.11 -15.35
C PRO A 31 -7.97 -4.78 -16.32
N LYS A 32 -7.72 -4.15 -17.48
CA LYS A 32 -6.72 -4.61 -18.45
C LYS A 32 -5.28 -4.63 -17.92
N LEU A 33 -5.01 -3.89 -16.83
CA LEU A 33 -3.70 -3.81 -16.18
C LEU A 33 -3.53 -4.82 -15.04
N GLN A 34 -4.61 -5.47 -14.60
CA GLN A 34 -4.55 -6.46 -13.54
C GLN A 34 -3.66 -7.64 -13.92
N ASN A 35 -2.86 -8.10 -12.97
CA ASN A 35 -1.89 -9.20 -13.14
C ASN A 35 -0.82 -8.92 -14.22
N LYS A 36 -0.57 -7.65 -14.55
CA LYS A 36 0.45 -7.25 -15.53
C LYS A 36 1.52 -6.38 -14.88
N PRO A 37 2.75 -6.44 -15.40
CA PRO A 37 3.81 -5.57 -14.93
C PRO A 37 3.55 -4.12 -15.37
N VAL A 38 3.31 -3.25 -14.39
CA VAL A 38 2.99 -1.83 -14.59
C VAL A 38 4.01 -0.98 -13.85
N ALA A 39 4.51 0.06 -14.52
CA ALA A 39 5.28 1.14 -13.91
C ALA A 39 4.53 2.45 -14.06
N ILE A 40 4.44 3.21 -13.00
CA ILE A 40 3.87 4.55 -13.01
C ILE A 40 5.00 5.54 -13.25
N VAL A 41 4.79 6.45 -14.18
CA VAL A 41 5.78 7.43 -14.61
C VAL A 41 5.21 8.85 -14.55
N PRO A 42 6.03 9.88 -14.25
CA PRO A 42 5.56 11.26 -14.28
C PRO A 42 5.30 11.75 -15.71
N THR A 43 6.06 11.25 -16.66
CA THR A 43 5.94 11.56 -18.10
C THR A 43 6.19 10.32 -18.94
N MET A 44 5.53 10.24 -20.10
CA MET A 44 5.66 9.08 -21.01
C MET A 44 6.93 9.18 -21.86
N THR A 45 8.08 8.96 -21.23
CA THR A 45 9.42 8.93 -21.87
C THR A 45 10.29 7.87 -21.19
N ASP A 46 11.24 7.32 -21.95
CA ASP A 46 12.20 6.34 -21.41
C ASP A 46 13.32 6.99 -20.57
N ALA A 47 13.43 8.31 -20.60
CA ALA A 47 14.42 9.09 -19.84
C ALA A 47 13.98 9.42 -18.40
N THR A 48 12.81 8.96 -17.97
CA THR A 48 12.30 9.16 -16.62
C THR A 48 12.49 7.92 -15.76
N CYS A 49 12.24 8.06 -14.45
CA CYS A 49 12.22 6.95 -13.49
C CYS A 49 10.79 6.54 -13.17
N ALA A 50 10.59 5.27 -12.83
CA ALA A 50 9.35 4.82 -12.22
C ALA A 50 9.16 5.48 -10.85
N ILE A 51 7.98 6.02 -10.59
CA ILE A 51 7.60 6.54 -9.26
C ILE A 51 6.85 5.48 -8.45
N ALA A 52 6.32 4.45 -9.10
CA ALA A 52 5.76 3.26 -8.48
C ALA A 52 5.83 2.09 -9.46
N ALA A 53 5.78 0.88 -8.93
CA ALA A 53 5.76 -0.35 -9.73
C ALA A 53 4.80 -1.36 -9.12
N SER A 54 4.06 -2.10 -9.96
CA SER A 54 3.19 -3.19 -9.52
C SER A 54 4.01 -4.35 -8.95
N TYR A 55 3.35 -5.24 -8.21
CA TYR A 55 4.00 -6.47 -7.72
C TYR A 55 4.58 -7.30 -8.86
N GLU A 56 3.88 -7.38 -9.97
CA GLU A 56 4.32 -8.11 -11.16
C GLU A 56 5.60 -7.47 -11.74
N ALA A 57 5.68 -6.14 -11.82
CA ALA A 57 6.88 -5.44 -12.26
C ALA A 57 8.05 -5.61 -11.28
N LYS A 58 7.75 -5.56 -9.98
CA LYS A 58 8.76 -5.79 -8.93
C LYS A 58 9.39 -7.18 -9.00
N SER A 59 8.63 -8.19 -9.43
CA SER A 59 9.17 -9.56 -9.62
C SER A 59 10.26 -9.64 -10.69
N TYR A 60 10.30 -8.68 -11.63
CA TYR A 60 11.36 -8.54 -12.63
C TYR A 60 12.50 -7.60 -12.19
N GLY A 61 12.45 -7.08 -10.97
CA GLY A 61 13.44 -6.14 -10.44
C GLY A 61 13.14 -4.67 -10.73
N VAL A 62 11.97 -4.35 -11.27
CA VAL A 62 11.52 -2.97 -11.50
C VAL A 62 10.94 -2.43 -10.20
N LYS A 63 11.45 -1.29 -9.73
CA LYS A 63 11.03 -0.64 -8.48
C LYS A 63 11.01 0.86 -8.63
N THR A 64 10.50 1.57 -7.63
CA THR A 64 10.58 3.03 -7.54
C THR A 64 12.02 3.48 -7.72
N GLY A 65 12.24 4.47 -8.58
CA GLY A 65 13.56 4.99 -8.95
C GLY A 65 14.25 4.26 -10.10
N THR A 66 13.73 3.12 -10.58
CA THR A 66 14.29 2.43 -11.74
C THR A 66 14.07 3.27 -13.00
N MET A 67 15.15 3.55 -13.74
CA MET A 67 15.06 4.22 -15.04
C MET A 67 14.27 3.37 -16.03
N ILE A 68 13.36 3.99 -16.76
CA ILE A 68 12.43 3.26 -17.64
C ILE A 68 13.15 2.49 -18.75
N TYR A 69 14.22 3.02 -19.32
CA TYR A 69 15.00 2.27 -20.30
C TYR A 69 15.63 1.00 -19.73
N LYS A 70 16.02 1.01 -18.44
CA LYS A 70 16.50 -0.18 -17.72
C LYS A 70 15.35 -1.12 -17.38
N ALA A 71 14.25 -0.56 -16.90
CA ALA A 71 13.05 -1.33 -16.54
C ALA A 71 12.53 -2.14 -17.74
N LYS A 72 12.50 -1.57 -18.92
CA LYS A 72 12.10 -2.26 -20.17
C LYS A 72 13.04 -3.40 -20.55
N LYS A 73 14.33 -3.29 -20.22
CA LYS A 73 15.29 -4.40 -20.39
C LYS A 73 15.05 -5.53 -19.40
N LEU A 74 14.74 -5.19 -18.14
CA LEU A 74 14.43 -6.18 -17.09
C LEU A 74 13.07 -6.85 -17.34
N CYS A 75 12.11 -6.10 -17.83
CA CYS A 75 10.74 -6.55 -18.09
C CYS A 75 10.27 -6.05 -19.46
N PRO A 76 10.50 -6.84 -20.54
CA PRO A 76 10.10 -6.44 -21.90
C PRO A 76 8.60 -6.21 -22.08
N LYS A 77 7.76 -6.80 -21.23
CA LYS A 77 6.30 -6.64 -21.25
C LYS A 77 5.79 -5.51 -20.36
N LEU A 78 6.71 -4.68 -19.82
CA LEU A 78 6.36 -3.58 -18.93
C LEU A 78 5.39 -2.61 -19.60
N ILE A 79 4.31 -2.29 -18.90
CA ILE A 79 3.35 -1.27 -19.30
C ILE A 79 3.63 -0.02 -18.47
N CYS A 80 3.95 1.08 -19.15
CA CYS A 80 4.12 2.37 -18.49
C CYS A 80 2.78 3.13 -18.51
N VAL A 81 2.40 3.67 -17.36
CA VAL A 81 1.19 4.47 -17.18
C VAL A 81 1.58 5.81 -16.60
N GLN A 82 1.11 6.89 -17.21
CA GLN A 82 1.34 8.23 -16.67
C GLN A 82 0.55 8.41 -15.37
N ALA A 83 1.21 8.99 -14.37
CA ALA A 83 0.61 9.23 -13.07
C ALA A 83 -0.63 10.13 -13.16
N ASN A 84 -1.68 9.75 -12.43
CA ASN A 84 -2.89 10.54 -12.25
C ASN A 84 -3.12 10.77 -10.75
N HIS A 85 -2.58 11.86 -10.22
CA HIS A 85 -2.63 12.18 -8.80
C HIS A 85 -4.05 12.39 -8.27
N GLU A 86 -4.98 12.87 -9.09
CA GLU A 86 -6.38 13.03 -8.68
C GLU A 86 -7.00 11.68 -8.29
N ASN A 87 -6.75 10.64 -9.07
CA ASN A 87 -7.20 9.28 -8.76
C ASN A 87 -6.57 8.77 -7.46
N TYR A 88 -5.29 9.04 -7.24
CA TYR A 88 -4.58 8.58 -6.05
C TYR A 88 -5.08 9.27 -4.79
N VAL A 89 -5.39 10.57 -4.88
CA VAL A 89 -6.00 11.33 -3.78
C VAL A 89 -7.42 10.83 -3.49
N MET A 90 -8.21 10.55 -4.53
CA MET A 90 -9.56 10.01 -4.38
C MET A 90 -9.56 8.67 -3.64
N TYR A 91 -8.70 7.74 -4.04
CA TYR A 91 -8.55 6.45 -3.35
C TYR A 91 -8.00 6.60 -1.93
N HIS A 92 -7.07 7.52 -1.72
CA HIS A 92 -6.55 7.87 -0.40
C HIS A 92 -7.69 8.22 0.57
N HIS A 93 -8.58 9.12 0.17
CA HIS A 93 -9.73 9.49 1.01
C HIS A 93 -10.67 8.32 1.28
N LYS A 94 -10.94 7.47 0.30
CA LYS A 94 -11.76 6.26 0.49
C LYS A 94 -11.12 5.29 1.48
N ILE A 95 -9.81 5.11 1.39
CA ILE A 95 -9.06 4.21 2.29
C ILE A 95 -9.03 4.78 3.71
N LEU A 96 -8.77 6.07 3.88
CA LEU A 96 -8.82 6.72 5.19
C LEU A 96 -10.20 6.55 5.85
N ALA A 97 -11.28 6.74 5.11
CA ALA A 97 -12.64 6.56 5.60
C ALA A 97 -12.90 5.09 6.01
N GLU A 98 -12.36 4.13 5.28
CA GLU A 98 -12.47 2.71 5.63
C GLU A 98 -11.69 2.37 6.90
N ILE A 99 -10.46 2.85 7.03
CA ILE A 99 -9.63 2.65 8.23
C ILE A 99 -10.31 3.24 9.47
N ASP A 100 -10.85 4.43 9.35
CA ASP A 100 -11.48 5.16 10.46
C ASP A 100 -12.71 4.44 11.04
N LYS A 101 -13.36 3.58 10.27
CA LYS A 101 -14.43 2.70 10.77
C LYS A 101 -13.94 1.65 11.80
N HIS A 102 -12.67 1.30 11.75
CA HIS A 102 -12.07 0.25 12.57
C HIS A 102 -11.24 0.80 13.72
N ILE A 103 -10.50 1.87 13.48
CA ILE A 103 -9.64 2.55 14.44
C ILE A 103 -9.41 3.99 14.02
N PRO A 104 -9.44 4.96 14.94
CA PRO A 104 -9.10 6.35 14.63
C PRO A 104 -7.67 6.49 14.10
N ILE A 105 -7.49 7.32 13.07
CA ILE A 105 -6.18 7.64 12.52
C ILE A 105 -5.56 8.77 13.34
N GLU A 106 -4.35 8.55 13.85
CA GLU A 106 -3.60 9.55 14.61
C GLU A 106 -2.72 10.42 13.70
N ILE A 107 -2.01 9.78 12.78
CA ILE A 107 -1.06 10.46 11.89
C ILE A 107 -1.26 9.96 10.46
N ILE A 108 -1.35 10.88 9.52
CA ILE A 108 -1.24 10.62 8.08
C ILE A 108 0.18 11.03 7.68
N SER A 109 1.05 10.04 7.44
CA SER A 109 2.46 10.29 7.12
C SER A 109 2.66 10.62 5.64
N SER A 110 1.89 9.97 4.77
CA SER A 110 1.90 10.19 3.33
C SER A 110 0.57 9.76 2.71
N ILE A 111 0.47 9.79 1.38
CA ILE A 111 -0.75 9.35 0.67
C ILE A 111 -1.04 7.86 0.86
N ASP A 112 -0.04 7.07 1.19
CA ASP A 112 -0.08 5.61 1.32
C ASP A 112 0.33 5.08 2.71
N GLU A 113 0.64 5.98 3.66
CA GLU A 113 1.07 5.60 5.01
C GLU A 113 0.28 6.32 6.09
N VAL A 114 -0.24 5.55 7.04
CA VAL A 114 -0.92 6.08 8.22
C VAL A 114 -0.48 5.35 9.49
N ALA A 115 -0.59 6.04 10.62
CA ALA A 115 -0.34 5.47 11.94
C ALA A 115 -1.57 5.67 12.83
N CYS A 116 -1.98 4.59 13.49
CA CYS A 116 -3.06 4.56 14.45
C CYS A 116 -2.51 4.23 15.83
N LYS A 117 -2.87 5.01 16.83
CA LYS A 117 -2.44 4.79 18.20
C LYS A 117 -3.30 3.69 18.84
N LEU A 118 -2.67 2.67 19.36
CA LEU A 118 -3.34 1.59 20.08
C LEU A 118 -3.55 2.02 21.53
N ILE A 119 -4.76 1.83 22.03
CA ILE A 119 -5.14 2.17 23.41
C ILE A 119 -5.82 0.99 24.10
N GLY A 120 -5.69 0.92 25.43
CA GLY A 120 -6.36 -0.10 26.23
C GLY A 120 -6.08 -1.52 25.77
N SER A 121 -7.14 -2.28 25.54
CA SER A 121 -7.04 -3.69 25.10
C SER A 121 -6.49 -3.86 23.68
N GLN A 122 -6.49 -2.82 22.84
CA GLN A 122 -5.92 -2.84 21.50
C GLN A 122 -4.40 -3.06 21.50
N LYS A 123 -3.73 -2.74 22.61
CA LYS A 123 -2.29 -2.96 22.80
C LYS A 123 -1.89 -4.44 22.87
N ASN A 124 -2.86 -5.33 23.05
CA ASN A 124 -2.64 -6.76 22.96
C ASN A 124 -2.42 -7.16 21.50
N GLU A 125 -1.38 -7.94 21.23
CA GLU A 125 -1.00 -8.33 19.87
C GLU A 125 -2.14 -9.02 19.10
N SER A 126 -2.86 -9.94 19.76
CA SER A 126 -3.98 -10.65 19.13
C SER A 126 -5.09 -9.69 18.68
N LYS A 127 -5.43 -8.72 19.51
CA LYS A 127 -6.46 -7.72 19.22
C LYS A 127 -5.99 -6.72 18.15
N ALA A 128 -4.73 -6.28 18.21
CA ALA A 128 -4.15 -5.42 17.19
C ALA A 128 -4.12 -6.11 15.82
N ARG A 129 -3.75 -7.39 15.77
CA ARG A 129 -3.80 -8.20 14.53
C ARG A 129 -5.21 -8.35 13.99
N LYS A 130 -6.21 -8.49 14.85
CA LYS A 130 -7.62 -8.57 14.45
C LYS A 130 -8.07 -7.25 13.80
N ILE A 131 -7.72 -6.11 14.40
CA ILE A 131 -8.01 -4.78 13.82
C ILE A 131 -7.37 -4.66 12.43
N ALA A 132 -6.09 -5.00 12.30
CA ALA A 132 -5.38 -4.96 11.03
C ALA A 132 -6.04 -5.84 9.96
N ARG A 133 -6.44 -7.06 10.30
CA ARG A 133 -7.17 -7.98 9.39
C ARG A 133 -8.51 -7.40 8.96
N ASN A 134 -9.28 -6.83 9.90
CA ASN A 134 -10.57 -6.23 9.59
C ASN A 134 -10.43 -5.04 8.63
N ILE A 135 -9.39 -4.23 8.80
CA ILE A 135 -9.06 -3.14 7.88
C ILE A 135 -8.76 -3.68 6.49
N LYS A 136 -7.89 -4.70 6.37
CA LYS A 136 -7.59 -5.33 5.08
C LYS A 136 -8.83 -5.87 4.39
N ILE A 137 -9.69 -6.58 5.12
CA ILE A 137 -10.94 -7.13 4.60
C ILE A 137 -11.88 -6.01 4.16
N GLY A 138 -11.99 -4.94 4.94
CA GLY A 138 -12.82 -3.77 4.61
C GLY A 138 -12.36 -3.08 3.34
N ILE A 139 -11.05 -2.84 3.19
CA ILE A 139 -10.47 -2.27 1.97
C ILE A 139 -10.74 -3.17 0.77
N TYR A 140 -10.46 -4.47 0.90
CA TYR A 140 -10.70 -5.43 -0.18
C TYR A 140 -12.16 -5.44 -0.65
N LYS A 141 -13.10 -5.47 0.28
CA LYS A 141 -14.54 -5.55 -0.05
C LYS A 141 -15.14 -4.26 -0.59
N ASN A 142 -14.70 -3.10 -0.06
CA ASN A 142 -15.36 -1.82 -0.29
C ASN A 142 -14.62 -0.92 -1.29
N ILE A 143 -13.33 -1.19 -1.53
CA ILE A 143 -12.50 -0.32 -2.37
C ILE A 143 -11.86 -1.12 -3.51
N GLY A 144 -11.22 -2.25 -3.20
CA GLY A 144 -10.56 -3.12 -4.16
C GLY A 144 -9.30 -3.78 -3.58
N GLU A 145 -8.63 -4.59 -4.41
CA GLU A 145 -7.41 -5.31 -4.03
C GLU A 145 -6.20 -4.39 -3.85
#